data_15a4c391294a36917d869b3a4bf01f21
#
_entry.id   15a4c391294a36917d869b3a4bf01f21
#
_cell.length_a   1.000
_cell.length_b   1.000
_cell.length_c   1.000
_cell.angle_alpha   90.00
_cell.angle_beta   90.00
_cell.angle_gamma   90.00
#
_symmetry.space_group_name_H-M   'P 1'
#
loop_
_entity.id
_entity.type
_entity.pdbx_description
1 polymer ?
#
loop_
_entity_poly.entity_id
_entity_poly.type
_entity_poly.pdbx_seq_one_letter_code
_entity_poly.pdbx_strand_id
1 'polypeptide(L)'
;MKPTVYFSREITPEKVLELYRALGKELPGKVAVKVHSGEEGNQNFLHPEFWKSVVEAVNGTVVECNTAYEGARNYTEQHRRLLRKHGWSEVFDVDILDAEGPDLELPIPNGHV
;
A
#
# COMPACT_ATOMS: atom_id res chain seq x y z
N MET A 1 -16.94 -17.04 -20.32
CA MET A 1 -15.78 -17.65 -19.62
C MET A 1 -15.77 -17.14 -18.18
N LYS A 2 -15.64 -18.00 -17.20
CA LYS A 2 -15.55 -17.59 -15.79
C LYS A 2 -14.09 -17.21 -15.49
N PRO A 3 -13.83 -16.10 -14.76
CA PRO A 3 -12.47 -15.75 -14.36
C PRO A 3 -11.92 -16.77 -13.35
N THR A 4 -10.61 -16.99 -13.42
CA THR A 4 -9.90 -17.79 -12.40
C THR A 4 -9.63 -16.93 -11.17
N VAL A 5 -9.94 -17.46 -9.98
CA VAL A 5 -9.63 -16.83 -8.70
C VAL A 5 -8.66 -17.72 -7.93
N TYR A 6 -7.57 -17.12 -7.47
CA TYR A 6 -6.59 -17.79 -6.60
C TYR A 6 -6.87 -17.43 -5.15
N PHE A 7 -6.84 -18.40 -4.29
CA PHE A 7 -7.17 -18.25 -2.87
C PHE A 7 -6.20 -19.01 -1.97
N SER A 8 -5.84 -18.42 -0.85
CA SER A 8 -5.10 -19.10 0.22
C SER A 8 -5.83 -18.95 1.56
N ARG A 9 -5.78 -19.96 2.39
CA ARG A 9 -6.24 -19.91 3.79
C ARG A 9 -5.16 -19.40 4.74
N GLU A 10 -3.91 -19.36 4.27
CA GLU A 10 -2.77 -18.88 5.03
C GLU A 10 -2.46 -17.44 4.65
N ILE A 11 -2.22 -16.60 5.65
CA ILE A 11 -1.81 -15.20 5.48
C ILE A 11 -0.33 -15.12 5.88
N THR A 12 0.54 -15.38 4.91
CA THR A 12 1.99 -15.28 5.06
C THR A 12 2.59 -14.52 3.87
N PRO A 13 3.76 -13.89 4.02
CA PRO A 13 4.46 -13.24 2.90
C PRO A 13 4.69 -14.18 1.72
N GLU A 14 5.06 -15.44 2.00
CA GLU A 14 5.30 -16.47 1.01
C GLU A 14 4.04 -16.78 0.20
N LYS A 15 2.88 -16.85 0.85
CA LYS A 15 1.60 -17.09 0.19
C LYS A 15 1.14 -15.89 -0.64
N VAL A 16 1.41 -14.68 -0.20
CA VAL A 16 1.16 -13.48 -1.01
C VAL A 16 2.00 -13.53 -2.30
N LEU A 17 3.27 -13.87 -2.21
CA LEU A 17 4.15 -14.01 -3.37
C LEU A 17 3.73 -15.16 -4.29
N GLU A 18 3.32 -16.29 -3.73
CA GLU A 18 2.80 -17.42 -4.50
C GLU A 18 1.56 -17.04 -5.31
N LEU A 19 0.60 -16.36 -4.66
CA LEU A 19 -0.60 -15.85 -5.32
C LEU A 19 -0.29 -14.81 -6.41
N TYR A 20 0.63 -13.90 -6.13
CA TYR A 20 1.08 -12.92 -7.11
C TYR A 20 1.69 -13.60 -8.35
N ARG A 21 2.57 -14.57 -8.15
CA ARG A 21 3.19 -15.33 -9.26
C ARG A 21 2.18 -16.16 -10.05
N ALA A 22 1.17 -16.69 -9.38
CA ALA A 22 0.08 -17.44 -10.04
C ALA A 22 -0.72 -16.58 -11.03
N LEU A 23 -0.74 -15.25 -10.86
CA LEU A 23 -1.35 -14.35 -11.84
C LEU A 23 -0.61 -14.32 -13.19
N GLY A 24 0.65 -14.79 -13.24
CA GLY A 24 1.45 -14.89 -14.45
C GLY A 24 1.72 -13.54 -15.12
N LYS A 25 1.73 -12.45 -14.35
CA LYS A 25 2.00 -11.10 -14.84
C LYS A 25 3.18 -10.49 -14.10
N GLU A 26 4.09 -9.93 -14.87
CA GLU A 26 5.16 -9.11 -14.33
C GLU A 26 4.78 -7.64 -14.42
N LEU A 27 5.14 -6.87 -13.39
CA LEU A 27 4.96 -5.43 -13.38
C LEU A 27 6.22 -4.76 -13.92
N PRO A 28 6.14 -4.03 -15.04
CA PRO A 28 7.31 -3.36 -15.61
C PRO A 28 7.64 -2.06 -14.87
N GLY A 29 8.91 -1.68 -14.86
CA GLY A 29 9.37 -0.39 -14.34
C GLY A 29 9.32 -0.27 -12.83
N LYS A 30 9.03 0.92 -12.34
CA LYS A 30 8.88 1.21 -10.91
C LYS A 30 7.56 0.64 -10.39
N VAL A 31 7.62 -0.17 -9.36
CA VAL A 31 6.44 -0.81 -8.76
C VAL A 31 6.07 -0.10 -7.46
N ALA A 32 4.86 0.43 -7.41
CA ALA A 32 4.27 0.97 -6.20
C ALA A 32 3.52 -0.15 -5.44
N VAL A 33 3.89 -0.39 -4.20
CA VAL A 33 3.21 -1.34 -3.31
C VAL A 33 2.35 -0.53 -2.35
N LYS A 34 1.07 -0.40 -2.68
CA LYS A 34 0.11 0.30 -1.81
C LYS A 34 -0.25 -0.56 -0.61
N VAL A 35 -0.07 0.01 0.55
CA VAL A 35 -0.39 -0.65 1.83
C VAL A 35 -1.48 0.12 2.58
N HIS A 36 -2.02 -0.51 3.61
CA HIS A 36 -2.79 0.17 4.65
C HIS A 36 -1.91 0.24 5.91
N SER A 37 -1.46 1.43 6.24
CA SER A 37 -0.48 1.65 7.33
C SER A 37 -1.06 1.55 8.73
N GLY A 38 -2.37 1.36 8.86
CA GLY A 38 -3.11 1.28 10.12
C GLY A 38 -3.66 2.63 10.59
N GLU A 39 -4.85 2.64 11.16
CA GLU A 39 -5.43 3.80 11.82
C GLU A 39 -4.83 4.00 13.23
N GLU A 40 -4.93 5.20 13.76
CA GLU A 40 -4.53 5.49 15.13
C GLU A 40 -5.24 4.56 16.12
N GLY A 41 -4.47 3.84 16.94
CA GLY A 41 -4.99 2.88 17.91
C GLY A 41 -5.41 1.52 17.35
N ASN A 42 -5.43 1.33 16.03
CA ASN A 42 -5.70 0.04 15.42
C ASN A 42 -4.43 -0.82 15.40
N GLN A 43 -4.54 -2.09 15.77
CA GLN A 43 -3.45 -3.06 15.75
C GLN A 43 -3.71 -4.22 14.77
N ASN A 44 -4.82 -4.18 14.04
CA ASN A 44 -5.23 -5.26 13.14
C ASN A 44 -4.84 -5.01 11.67
N PHE A 45 -3.78 -4.23 11.43
CA PHE A 45 -3.18 -4.09 10.11
C PHE A 45 -2.01 -5.07 9.95
N LEU A 46 -1.65 -5.39 8.71
CA LEU A 46 -0.46 -6.17 8.42
C LEU A 46 0.78 -5.31 8.68
N HIS A 47 1.58 -5.70 9.67
CA HIS A 47 2.76 -4.95 10.08
C HIS A 47 3.83 -4.87 8.99
N PRO A 48 4.70 -3.85 8.99
CA PRO A 48 5.68 -3.62 7.94
C PRO A 48 6.60 -4.82 7.66
N GLU A 49 7.00 -5.56 8.68
CA GLU A 49 7.84 -6.75 8.53
C GLU A 49 7.22 -7.83 7.63
N PHE A 50 5.88 -7.94 7.63
CA PHE A 50 5.16 -8.85 6.75
C PHE A 50 5.42 -8.53 5.27
N TRP A 51 5.55 -7.26 4.93
CA TRP A 51 5.67 -6.80 3.54
C TRP A 51 7.09 -6.81 3.00
N LYS A 52 8.11 -6.98 3.85
CA LYS A 52 9.50 -6.82 3.46
C LYS A 52 9.89 -7.70 2.27
N SER A 53 9.69 -9.01 2.38
CA SER A 53 10.03 -9.93 1.29
C SER A 53 9.16 -9.75 0.04
N VAL A 54 7.90 -9.30 0.22
CA VAL A 54 7.00 -9.02 -0.91
C VAL A 54 7.49 -7.80 -1.69
N VAL A 55 7.82 -6.72 -1.00
CA VAL A 55 8.33 -5.48 -1.60
C VAL A 55 9.68 -5.73 -2.29
N GLU A 56 10.57 -6.46 -1.64
CA GLU A 56 11.87 -6.85 -2.21
C GLU A 56 11.70 -7.70 -3.48
N ALA A 57 10.78 -8.65 -3.49
CA ALA A 57 10.56 -9.55 -4.63
C ALA A 57 10.07 -8.85 -5.90
N VAL A 58 9.39 -7.72 -5.76
CA VAL A 58 8.90 -6.91 -6.89
C VAL A 58 9.76 -5.66 -7.14
N ASN A 59 10.86 -5.49 -6.39
CA ASN A 59 11.68 -4.28 -6.40
C ASN A 59 10.81 -3.01 -6.26
N GLY A 60 9.89 -3.05 -5.30
CA GLY A 60 8.86 -2.05 -5.12
C GLY A 60 9.22 -0.95 -4.14
N THR A 61 8.45 0.14 -4.21
CA THR A 61 8.41 1.19 -3.21
C THR A 61 7.09 1.12 -2.45
N VAL A 62 7.14 1.16 -1.14
CA VAL A 62 5.92 1.22 -0.33
C VAL A 62 5.32 2.61 -0.44
N VAL A 63 4.04 2.66 -0.80
CA VAL A 63 3.32 3.92 -0.98
C VAL A 63 2.05 3.98 -0.15
N GLU A 64 1.70 5.18 0.25
CA GLU A 64 0.45 5.54 0.92
C GLU A 64 -0.13 6.82 0.34
N CYS A 65 -1.36 7.15 0.69
CA CYS A 65 -1.98 8.44 0.44
C CYS A 65 -2.61 8.97 1.72
N ASN A 66 -2.72 10.28 1.83
CA ASN A 66 -3.51 10.89 2.89
C ASN A 66 -4.99 10.53 2.70
N THR A 67 -5.74 10.46 3.79
CA THR A 67 -7.17 10.16 3.72
C THR A 67 -8.01 11.42 3.51
N ALA A 68 -9.12 11.29 2.80
CA ALA A 68 -10.08 12.37 2.63
C ALA A 68 -10.94 12.62 3.89
N TYR A 69 -11.01 11.66 4.80
CA TYR A 69 -11.71 11.79 6.07
C TYR A 69 -10.76 12.22 7.19
N GLU A 70 -11.29 12.86 8.20
CA GLU A 70 -10.51 13.31 9.36
C GLU A 70 -9.92 12.13 10.15
N GLY A 71 -8.68 12.30 10.58
CA GLY A 71 -7.95 11.30 11.36
C GLY A 71 -6.44 11.54 11.31
N ALA A 72 -5.67 10.64 11.89
CA ALA A 72 -4.21 10.75 11.95
C ALA A 72 -3.51 10.58 10.58
N ARG A 73 -4.24 10.19 9.54
CA ARG A 73 -3.73 10.06 8.17
C ARG A 73 -4.27 11.13 7.21
N ASN A 74 -5.01 12.12 7.70
CA ASN A 74 -5.59 13.16 6.88
C ASN A 74 -4.55 14.22 6.44
N TYR A 75 -3.58 14.52 7.28
CA TYR A 75 -2.52 15.47 6.99
C TYR A 75 -1.15 14.79 6.98
N THR A 76 -0.33 15.13 6.01
CA THR A 76 0.99 14.51 5.75
C THR A 76 1.87 14.41 7.01
N GLU A 77 1.98 15.48 7.80
CA GLU A 77 2.80 15.47 9.02
C GLU A 77 2.27 14.50 10.09
N GLN A 78 0.97 14.44 10.27
CA GLN A 78 0.33 13.51 11.21
C GLN A 78 0.48 12.07 10.70
N HIS A 79 0.28 11.85 9.39
CA HIS A 79 0.46 10.57 8.74
C HIS A 79 1.90 10.06 8.89
N ARG A 80 2.90 10.90 8.67
CA ARG A 80 4.32 10.56 8.90
C ARG A 80 4.61 10.18 10.35
N ARG A 81 3.98 10.85 11.34
CA ARG A 81 4.10 10.47 12.75
C ARG A 81 3.48 9.09 13.02
N LEU A 82 2.32 8.81 12.42
CA LEU A 82 1.66 7.51 12.54
C LEU A 82 2.48 6.39 11.91
N LEU A 83 3.06 6.63 10.72
CA LEU A 83 3.99 5.68 10.07
C LEU A 83 5.16 5.32 10.99
N ARG A 84 5.77 6.31 11.66
CA ARG A 84 6.83 6.05 12.65
C ARG A 84 6.29 5.26 13.85
N LYS A 85 5.14 5.65 14.40
CA LYS A 85 4.51 4.97 15.54
C LYS A 85 4.18 3.51 15.26
N HIS A 86 3.78 3.19 14.04
CA HIS A 86 3.46 1.84 13.59
C HIS A 86 4.66 1.04 13.04
N GLY A 87 5.87 1.59 13.12
CA GLY A 87 7.11 0.92 12.72
C GLY A 87 7.39 0.91 11.22
N TRP A 88 6.56 1.56 10.40
CA TRP A 88 6.76 1.58 8.95
C TRP A 88 8.09 2.23 8.56
N SER A 89 8.41 3.38 9.17
CA SER A 89 9.62 4.13 8.87
C SER A 89 10.92 3.46 9.32
N GLU A 90 10.83 2.39 10.10
CA GLU A 90 11.98 1.58 10.50
C GLU A 90 12.33 0.53 9.43
N VAL A 91 11.36 0.14 8.62
CA VAL A 91 11.50 -0.92 7.60
C VAL A 91 11.57 -0.37 6.19
N PHE A 92 10.82 0.70 5.91
CA PHE A 92 10.65 1.29 4.58
C PHE A 92 10.77 2.81 4.59
N ASP A 93 11.26 3.35 3.49
CA ASP A 93 11.02 4.74 3.11
C ASP A 93 9.65 4.81 2.43
N VAL A 94 8.62 5.17 3.20
CA VAL A 94 7.25 5.18 2.71
C VAL A 94 6.98 6.49 1.98
N ASP A 95 6.63 6.40 0.72
CA ASP A 95 6.23 7.55 -0.09
C ASP A 95 4.73 7.85 0.10
N ILE A 96 4.41 9.02 0.63
CA ILE A 96 3.03 9.53 0.69
C ILE A 96 2.80 10.32 -0.60
N LEU A 97 2.15 9.70 -1.56
CA LEU A 97 2.05 10.17 -2.95
C LEU A 97 1.44 11.56 -3.12
N ASP A 98 0.57 11.97 -2.21
CA ASP A 98 -0.09 13.28 -2.22
C ASP A 98 0.46 14.24 -1.14
N ALA A 99 1.69 13.99 -0.66
CA ALA A 99 2.29 14.78 0.42
C ALA A 99 2.41 16.27 0.09
N GLU A 100 2.66 16.57 -1.17
CA GLU A 100 2.85 17.95 -1.68
C GLU A 100 1.76 18.37 -2.69
N GLY A 101 0.65 17.64 -2.67
CA GLY A 101 -0.48 17.83 -3.60
C GLY A 101 -0.51 16.77 -4.71
N PRO A 102 -1.44 16.88 -5.65
CA PRO A 102 -1.58 15.89 -6.73
C PRO A 102 -0.45 16.04 -7.75
N ASP A 103 0.17 14.94 -8.13
CA ASP A 103 1.18 14.89 -9.21
C ASP A 103 0.53 14.97 -10.60
N LEU A 104 -0.70 14.50 -10.73
CA LEU A 104 -1.45 14.46 -11.98
C LEU A 104 -2.95 14.53 -11.71
N GLU A 105 -3.59 15.45 -12.40
CA GLU A 105 -5.05 15.54 -12.45
C GLU A 105 -5.57 14.96 -13.77
N LEU A 106 -6.40 13.94 -13.69
CA LEU A 106 -7.06 13.35 -14.85
C LEU A 106 -8.53 13.77 -14.89
N PRO A 107 -9.01 14.29 -16.04
CA PRO A 107 -10.41 14.58 -16.19
C PRO A 107 -11.24 13.28 -16.15
N ILE A 108 -12.35 13.31 -15.41
CA ILE A 108 -13.34 12.23 -15.42
C ILE A 108 -14.47 12.64 -16.36
N PRO A 109 -14.50 12.12 -17.61
CA PRO A 109 -15.58 12.43 -18.54
C PRO A 109 -16.91 11.97 -17.94
N ASN A 110 -17.89 12.88 -17.92
CA ASN A 110 -19.23 12.63 -17.36
C ASN A 110 -19.23 12.30 -15.86
N GLY A 111 -18.22 12.76 -15.11
CA GLY A 111 -18.22 12.66 -13.65
C GLY A 111 -19.42 13.42 -13.07
N HIS A 112 -20.15 12.81 -12.14
CA HIS A 112 -21.21 13.42 -11.35
C HIS A 112 -20.74 13.52 -9.90
N VAL A 113 -20.81 14.70 -9.34
CA VAL A 113 -20.53 14.98 -7.92
C VAL A 113 -21.84 15.29 -7.22
#